data_f6665d57dd9bfb30f8933091be261299
#
_entry.id   f6665d57dd9bfb30f8933091be261299
#
_cell.length_a   1.000
_cell.length_b   1.000
_cell.length_c   1.000
_cell.angle_alpha   90.00
_cell.angle_beta   90.00
_cell.angle_gamma   90.00
#
_symmetry.space_group_name_H-M   'P 1'
#
loop_
_entity.id
_entity.type
_entity.pdbx_description
1 polymer ?
#
loop_
_entity_poly.entity_id
_entity_poly.type
_entity_poly.pdbx_seq_one_letter_code
_entity_poly.pdbx_strand_id
1 'polypeptide(L)'
;MCIRDRAYAINPLNGDRVPVWVAEYVLAGYGTGAIMGVPAHDQRDFLFARRYDIPTPVVVVPEDHDQPIPEGSELEEALLVKEGSKMVNSNEFDGLVWPEGFDCVVQAIEDKGIGKKQINYRLRDWLISRQRMWGTPIPVIHCNNLFY
;
A
#
# COMPACT_ATOMS: atom_id res chain seq x y z
N MET A 1 -3.89 17.80 7.28
CA MET A 1 -5.27 17.86 7.82
C MET A 1 -5.94 16.57 7.42
N CYS A 2 -6.29 15.72 8.39
CA CYS A 2 -6.96 14.46 8.11
C CYS A 2 -8.45 14.66 8.38
N ILE A 3 -9.27 14.37 7.39
CA ILE A 3 -10.73 14.43 7.52
C ILE A 3 -11.19 13.03 7.88
N ARG A 4 -11.76 12.88 9.07
CA ARG A 4 -12.45 11.64 9.45
C ARG A 4 -13.77 11.61 8.68
N ASP A 5 -13.80 10.92 7.59
CA ASP A 5 -15.05 10.65 6.91
C ASP A 5 -15.69 9.40 7.51
N ARG A 6 -17.03 9.42 7.62
CA ARG A 6 -17.80 8.27 8.14
C ARG A 6 -18.10 7.25 7.03
N ALA A 7 -17.35 7.28 5.94
CA ALA A 7 -17.48 6.34 4.86
C ALA A 7 -16.77 5.02 5.19
N TYR A 8 -17.33 3.93 4.68
CA TYR A 8 -16.76 2.60 4.81
C TYR A 8 -16.71 1.94 3.43
N ALA A 9 -15.66 1.18 3.18
CA ALA A 9 -15.58 0.23 2.09
C ALA A 9 -15.83 -1.19 2.61
N ILE A 10 -16.24 -2.08 1.74
CA ILE A 10 -16.35 -3.50 2.06
C ILE A 10 -15.14 -4.20 1.47
N ASN A 11 -14.38 -4.91 2.31
CA ASN A 11 -13.31 -5.76 1.83
C ASN A 11 -13.91 -6.94 1.06
N PRO A 12 -13.66 -7.07 -0.25
CA PRO A 12 -14.32 -8.08 -1.06
C PRO A 12 -13.86 -9.52 -0.80
N LEU A 13 -12.77 -9.72 -0.07
CA LEU A 13 -12.26 -11.05 0.28
C LEU A 13 -12.98 -11.66 1.47
N ASN A 14 -13.24 -10.87 2.51
CA ASN A 14 -13.81 -11.37 3.77
C ASN A 14 -15.15 -10.70 4.15
N GLY A 15 -15.57 -9.67 3.43
CA GLY A 15 -16.81 -8.93 3.68
C GLY A 15 -16.73 -7.90 4.81
N ASP A 16 -15.58 -7.69 5.41
CA ASP A 16 -15.41 -6.74 6.51
C ASP A 16 -15.57 -5.30 6.06
N ARG A 17 -16.13 -4.49 6.95
CA ARG A 17 -16.22 -3.05 6.77
C ARG A 17 -14.92 -2.39 7.20
N VAL A 18 -14.23 -1.75 6.28
CA VAL A 18 -13.02 -0.98 6.54
C VAL A 18 -13.30 0.53 6.45
N PRO A 19 -12.83 1.34 7.41
CA PRO A 19 -13.07 2.78 7.37
C PRO A 19 -12.25 3.44 6.26
N VAL A 20 -12.86 4.38 5.55
CA VAL A 20 -12.17 5.19 4.52
C VAL A 20 -11.70 6.49 5.14
N TRP A 21 -10.42 6.79 4.95
CA TRP A 21 -9.78 8.00 5.48
C TRP A 21 -9.12 8.79 4.35
N VAL A 22 -9.07 10.09 4.51
CA VAL A 22 -8.31 10.98 3.63
C VAL A 22 -7.08 11.46 4.41
N ALA A 23 -5.90 11.15 3.91
CA ALA A 23 -4.63 11.51 4.55
C ALA A 23 -3.68 12.16 3.55
N GLU A 24 -2.97 13.18 4.00
CA GLU A 24 -2.06 13.97 3.16
C GLU A 24 -0.88 13.16 2.60
N TYR A 25 -0.46 12.11 3.32
CA TYR A 25 0.65 11.25 2.89
C TYR A 25 0.27 10.24 1.79
N VAL A 26 -1.02 10.09 1.48
CA VAL A 26 -1.50 9.26 0.38
C VAL A 26 -1.42 10.03 -0.93
N LEU A 27 -0.57 9.57 -1.84
CA LEU A 27 -0.30 10.26 -3.10
C LEU A 27 -1.43 10.03 -4.11
N ALA A 28 -2.20 11.06 -4.40
CA ALA A 28 -3.30 11.01 -5.38
C ALA A 28 -2.85 10.72 -6.82
N GLY A 29 -1.61 11.00 -7.16
CA GLY A 29 -1.04 10.76 -8.50
C GLY A 29 -0.43 9.37 -8.69
N TYR A 30 -0.56 8.46 -7.72
CA TYR A 30 -0.04 7.10 -7.81
C TYR A 30 -1.19 6.08 -7.90
N GLY A 31 -1.21 5.30 -8.97
CA GLY A 31 -2.28 4.33 -9.23
C GLY A 31 -3.66 5.02 -9.35
N THR A 32 -4.60 4.58 -8.56
CA THR A 32 -5.96 5.17 -8.49
C THR A 32 -6.07 6.33 -7.51
N GLY A 33 -5.00 6.65 -6.79
CA GLY A 33 -5.01 7.59 -5.68
C GLY A 33 -5.64 7.05 -4.39
N ALA A 34 -6.02 5.78 -4.38
CA ALA A 34 -6.50 5.09 -3.19
C ALA A 34 -5.60 3.90 -2.86
N ILE A 35 -5.33 3.68 -1.59
CA ILE A 35 -4.56 2.55 -1.10
C ILE A 35 -5.35 1.83 0.00
N MET A 36 -5.11 0.53 0.16
CA MET A 36 -5.51 -0.18 1.36
C MET A 36 -4.38 -0.01 2.39
N GLY A 37 -4.68 0.62 3.51
CA GLY A 37 -3.75 0.77 4.63
C GLY A 37 -3.43 -0.58 5.26
N VAL A 38 -2.18 -0.74 5.73
CA VAL A 38 -1.70 -1.95 6.39
C VAL A 38 -1.05 -1.60 7.74
N PRO A 39 -1.85 -1.09 8.69
CA PRO A 39 -1.33 -0.45 9.90
C PRO A 39 -0.47 -1.37 10.78
N ALA A 40 -0.64 -2.69 10.72
CA ALA A 40 0.23 -3.61 11.45
C ALA A 40 1.61 -3.80 10.79
N HIS A 41 1.79 -3.44 9.50
CA HIS A 41 2.94 -3.81 8.69
C HIS A 41 3.61 -2.64 7.95
N ASP A 42 3.05 -1.44 8.02
CA ASP A 42 3.65 -0.20 7.54
C ASP A 42 3.72 0.83 8.67
N GLN A 43 4.91 1.38 8.90
CA GLN A 43 5.15 2.28 10.03
C GLN A 43 4.36 3.60 9.94
N ARG A 44 4.09 4.11 8.74
CA ARG A 44 3.31 5.34 8.57
C ARG A 44 1.84 5.09 8.86
N ASP A 45 1.31 3.99 8.33
CA ASP A 45 -0.06 3.55 8.58
C ASP A 45 -0.26 3.22 10.06
N PHE A 46 0.75 2.61 10.71
CA PHE A 46 0.75 2.32 12.14
C PHE A 46 0.62 3.58 13.00
N LEU A 47 1.47 4.57 12.76
CA LEU A 47 1.43 5.84 13.48
C LEU A 47 0.10 6.59 13.25
N PHE A 48 -0.44 6.51 12.04
CA PHE A 48 -1.74 7.06 11.72
C PHE A 48 -2.86 6.34 12.48
N ALA A 49 -2.87 5.00 12.45
CA ALA A 49 -3.86 4.18 13.14
C ALA A 49 -3.84 4.43 14.65
N ARG A 50 -2.65 4.49 15.26
CA ARG A 50 -2.48 4.84 16.69
C ARG A 50 -3.02 6.24 17.01
N ARG A 51 -2.81 7.20 16.14
CA ARG A 51 -3.28 8.59 16.33
C ARG A 51 -4.79 8.72 16.33
N TYR A 52 -5.47 7.88 15.55
CA TYR A 52 -6.92 7.97 15.33
C TYR A 52 -7.71 6.79 15.91
N ASP A 53 -7.06 5.97 16.74
CA ASP A 53 -7.67 4.81 17.38
C ASP A 53 -8.34 3.85 16.37
N ILE A 54 -7.61 3.56 15.29
CA ILE A 54 -8.06 2.63 14.24
C ILE A 54 -7.55 1.22 14.59
N PRO A 55 -8.40 0.19 14.49
CA PRO A 55 -7.98 -1.20 14.72
C PRO A 55 -6.81 -1.60 13.81
N THR A 56 -5.86 -2.32 14.38
CA THR A 56 -4.59 -2.70 13.72
C THR A 56 -4.44 -4.23 13.72
N PRO A 57 -5.23 -4.98 12.94
CA PRO A 57 -5.15 -6.44 12.93
C PRO A 57 -3.79 -6.88 12.38
N VAL A 58 -3.12 -7.78 13.11
CA VAL A 58 -1.89 -8.42 12.64
C VAL A 58 -2.28 -9.55 11.70
N VAL A 59 -1.81 -9.48 10.46
CA VAL A 59 -2.13 -10.46 9.40
C VAL A 59 -0.89 -11.16 8.84
N VAL A 60 0.29 -10.75 9.26
CA VAL A 60 1.56 -11.40 8.89
C VAL A 60 2.49 -11.40 10.11
N VAL A 61 3.14 -12.52 10.36
CA VAL A 61 4.17 -12.65 11.41
C VAL A 61 5.47 -13.19 10.82
N PRO A 62 6.63 -12.90 11.44
CA PRO A 62 7.90 -13.52 11.04
C PRO A 62 7.83 -15.05 11.10
N GLU A 63 8.67 -15.74 10.32
CA GLU A 63 8.69 -17.22 10.23
C GLU A 63 8.96 -17.88 11.58
N ASP A 64 9.83 -17.28 12.37
CA ASP A 64 10.30 -17.73 13.69
C ASP A 64 9.44 -17.23 14.85
N HIS A 65 8.24 -16.73 14.56
CA HIS A 65 7.32 -16.25 15.58
C HIS A 65 6.61 -17.42 16.27
N ASP A 66 7.14 -17.84 17.43
CA ASP A 66 6.60 -18.94 18.26
C ASP A 66 5.68 -18.44 19.39
N GLN A 67 5.46 -17.14 19.48
CA GLN A 67 4.62 -16.53 20.52
C GLN A 67 3.17 -16.38 20.05
N PRO A 68 2.21 -16.21 20.96
CA PRO A 68 0.85 -15.82 20.59
C PRO A 68 0.87 -14.58 19.69
N ILE A 69 0.01 -14.55 18.66
CA ILE A 69 -0.09 -13.41 17.76
C ILE A 69 -0.49 -12.18 18.59
N PRO A 70 0.34 -11.11 18.60
CA PRO A 70 0.06 -9.93 19.39
C PRO A 70 -1.21 -9.24 18.88
N GLU A 71 -2.01 -8.70 19.78
CA GLU A 71 -3.06 -7.78 19.38
C GLU A 71 -2.42 -6.48 18.86
N GLY A 72 -3.04 -5.86 17.87
CA GLY A 72 -2.51 -4.63 17.29
C GLY A 72 -2.37 -3.47 18.28
N SER A 73 -3.14 -3.51 19.38
CA SER A 73 -3.02 -2.57 20.52
C SER A 73 -1.74 -2.74 21.33
N GLU A 74 -1.13 -3.92 21.31
CA GLU A 74 0.07 -4.27 22.05
C GLU A 74 1.36 -3.95 21.28
N LEU A 75 1.24 -3.70 19.97
CA LEU A 75 2.41 -3.36 19.15
C LEU A 75 2.97 -1.99 19.53
N GLU A 76 4.28 -1.91 19.69
CA GLU A 76 5.02 -0.64 19.86
C GLU A 76 5.40 -0.03 18.50
N GLU A 77 5.64 -0.89 17.51
CA GLU A 77 5.98 -0.52 16.13
C GLU A 77 5.39 -1.51 15.13
N ALA A 78 5.39 -1.14 13.84
CA ALA A 78 4.88 -2.00 12.79
C ALA A 78 5.77 -3.25 12.59
N LEU A 79 5.14 -4.40 12.39
CA LEU A 79 5.82 -5.66 12.07
C LEU A 79 6.15 -5.69 10.58
N LEU A 80 7.42 -5.55 10.23
CA LEU A 80 7.85 -5.55 8.84
C LEU A 80 7.76 -6.95 8.23
N VAL A 81 7.09 -7.05 7.09
CA VAL A 81 7.03 -8.28 6.30
C VAL A 81 8.38 -8.55 5.62
N LYS A 82 8.91 -9.75 5.81
CA LYS A 82 10.16 -10.24 5.21
C LYS A 82 9.92 -11.56 4.51
N GLU A 83 10.91 -12.00 3.74
CA GLU A 83 10.91 -13.36 3.17
C GLU A 83 10.78 -14.40 4.29
N GLY A 84 9.94 -15.41 4.08
CA GLY A 84 9.61 -16.42 5.09
C GLY A 84 8.48 -16.03 6.05
N SER A 85 8.01 -14.77 6.07
CA SER A 85 6.88 -14.38 6.91
C SER A 85 5.61 -15.16 6.59
N LYS A 86 4.83 -15.53 7.62
CA LYS A 86 3.61 -16.32 7.52
C LYS A 86 2.37 -15.45 7.67
N MET A 87 1.34 -15.78 6.90
CA MET A 87 0.02 -15.18 7.04
C MET A 87 -0.74 -15.75 8.22
N VAL A 88 -1.44 -14.89 8.95
CA VAL A 88 -2.28 -15.20 10.13
C VAL A 88 -3.54 -14.35 10.10
N ASN A 89 -4.58 -14.74 10.80
CA ASN A 89 -5.86 -14.01 10.83
C ASN A 89 -6.42 -13.69 9.42
N SER A 90 -6.12 -14.54 8.45
CA SER A 90 -6.43 -14.35 7.03
C SER A 90 -7.32 -15.47 6.46
N ASN A 91 -8.03 -16.20 7.33
CA ASN A 91 -8.96 -17.28 6.98
C ASN A 91 -8.31 -18.38 6.12
N GLU A 92 -8.78 -18.55 4.89
CA GLU A 92 -8.29 -19.57 3.95
C GLU A 92 -6.81 -19.41 3.56
N PHE A 93 -6.21 -18.25 3.86
CA PHE A 93 -4.81 -17.94 3.55
C PHE A 93 -3.88 -18.09 4.75
N ASP A 94 -4.40 -18.52 5.91
CA ASP A 94 -3.58 -18.72 7.12
C ASP A 94 -2.50 -19.78 6.89
N GLY A 95 -1.28 -19.47 7.38
CA GLY A 95 -0.13 -20.35 7.25
C GLY A 95 0.62 -20.27 5.93
N LEU A 96 0.09 -19.55 4.93
CA LEU A 96 0.82 -19.31 3.68
C LEU A 96 2.04 -18.40 3.95
N VAL A 97 3.15 -18.74 3.30
CA VAL A 97 4.43 -18.05 3.47
C VAL A 97 4.64 -17.06 2.32
N TRP A 98 5.27 -15.94 2.61
CA TRP A 98 5.73 -15.00 1.58
C TRP A 98 6.95 -15.59 0.84
N PRO A 99 7.04 -15.54 -0.51
CA PRO A 99 6.15 -14.79 -1.43
C PRO A 99 4.95 -15.58 -1.99
N GLU A 100 4.90 -16.89 -1.82
CA GLU A 100 3.85 -17.76 -2.41
C GLU A 100 2.44 -17.36 -1.96
N GLY A 101 2.29 -16.96 -0.69
CA GLY A 101 1.02 -16.49 -0.14
C GLY A 101 0.46 -15.28 -0.90
N PHE A 102 1.33 -14.39 -1.37
CA PHE A 102 0.92 -13.25 -2.19
C PHE A 102 0.30 -13.70 -3.51
N ASP A 103 0.93 -14.63 -4.21
CA ASP A 103 0.41 -15.11 -5.49
C ASP A 103 -0.91 -15.87 -5.31
N CYS A 104 -1.08 -16.63 -4.22
CA CYS A 104 -2.36 -17.29 -3.89
C CYS A 104 -3.49 -16.27 -3.65
N VAL A 105 -3.24 -15.20 -2.90
CA VAL A 105 -4.23 -14.14 -2.67
C VAL A 105 -4.59 -13.43 -3.97
N VAL A 106 -3.59 -13.09 -4.80
CA VAL A 106 -3.82 -12.46 -6.10
C VAL A 106 -4.67 -13.37 -7.01
N GLN A 107 -4.35 -14.66 -7.07
CA GLN A 107 -5.12 -15.60 -7.86
C GLN A 107 -6.58 -15.69 -7.38
N ALA A 108 -6.81 -15.75 -6.07
CA ALA A 108 -8.16 -15.76 -5.51
C ALA A 108 -8.96 -14.49 -5.86
N ILE A 109 -8.31 -13.32 -5.92
CA ILE A 109 -8.91 -12.05 -6.35
C ILE A 109 -9.32 -12.12 -7.83
N GLU A 110 -8.45 -12.66 -8.69
CA GLU A 110 -8.70 -12.80 -10.11
C GLU A 110 -9.80 -13.84 -10.40
N ASP A 111 -9.79 -14.96 -9.71
CA ASP A 111 -10.80 -16.03 -9.86
C ASP A 111 -12.20 -15.56 -9.43
N LYS A 112 -12.27 -14.72 -8.39
CA LYS A 112 -13.51 -14.08 -7.95
C LYS A 112 -13.95 -12.92 -8.86
N GLY A 113 -13.11 -12.50 -9.82
CA GLY A 113 -13.39 -11.40 -10.74
C GLY A 113 -13.49 -10.01 -10.08
N ILE A 114 -12.93 -9.85 -8.88
CA ILE A 114 -12.99 -8.62 -8.08
C ILE A 114 -11.78 -7.71 -8.26
N GLY A 115 -10.74 -8.19 -8.93
CA GLY A 115 -9.53 -7.42 -9.22
C GLY A 115 -8.61 -8.15 -10.19
N LYS A 116 -7.45 -7.56 -10.44
CA LYS A 116 -6.40 -8.15 -11.28
C LYS A 116 -5.03 -7.68 -10.84
N LYS A 117 -4.00 -8.52 -11.04
CA LYS A 117 -2.60 -8.14 -10.85
C LYS A 117 -2.23 -7.01 -11.81
N GLN A 118 -1.65 -5.93 -11.28
CA GLN A 118 -1.18 -4.81 -12.08
C GLN A 118 0.26 -4.50 -11.73
N ILE A 119 1.09 -4.35 -12.74
CA ILE A 119 2.50 -3.99 -12.59
C ILE A 119 2.64 -2.50 -12.86
N ASN A 120 3.03 -1.73 -11.85
CA ASN A 120 3.32 -0.31 -11.97
C ASN A 120 4.83 -0.09 -11.86
N TYR A 121 5.42 0.53 -12.88
CA TYR A 121 6.84 0.86 -12.87
C TYR A 121 7.06 2.18 -12.14
N ARG A 122 7.98 2.21 -11.17
CA ARG A 122 8.42 3.43 -10.48
C ARG A 122 9.39 4.25 -11.34
N LEU A 123 9.06 4.44 -12.61
CA LEU A 123 9.81 5.29 -13.50
C LEU A 123 9.18 6.68 -13.49
N ARG A 124 9.99 7.69 -13.18
CA ARG A 124 9.58 9.07 -13.43
C ARG A 124 9.75 9.34 -14.91
N ASP A 125 8.79 10.05 -15.49
CA ASP A 125 8.91 10.54 -16.85
C ASP A 125 10.19 11.33 -17.03
N TRP A 126 10.87 11.10 -18.15
CA TRP A 126 12.06 11.83 -18.48
C TRP A 126 11.64 13.23 -18.91
N LEU A 127 12.17 14.24 -18.24
CA LEU A 127 11.97 15.62 -18.67
C LEU A 127 12.64 15.80 -20.04
N ILE A 128 11.88 16.21 -21.01
CA ILE A 128 12.35 16.50 -22.38
C ILE A 128 13.45 17.57 -22.34
N SER A 129 13.34 18.53 -21.43
CA SER A 129 14.26 19.66 -21.29
C SER A 129 15.53 19.36 -20.48
N ARG A 130 15.89 18.10 -20.27
CA ARG A 130 17.16 17.78 -19.60
C ARG A 130 18.33 18.28 -20.41
N GLN A 131 19.09 19.19 -19.82
CA GLN A 131 20.36 19.63 -20.38
C GLN A 131 21.39 18.49 -20.30
N ARG A 132 21.64 17.82 -21.41
CA ARG A 132 22.69 16.80 -21.58
C ARG A 132 23.48 17.09 -22.83
N MET A 133 24.75 16.74 -22.80
CA MET A 133 25.63 16.89 -23.98
C MET A 133 25.29 15.93 -25.13
N TRP A 134 24.33 15.01 -24.90
CA TRP A 134 23.87 14.04 -25.87
C TRP A 134 22.33 13.98 -25.82
N GLY A 135 21.71 13.68 -26.92
CA GLY A 135 20.26 13.64 -27.13
C GLY A 135 19.80 14.67 -28.15
N THR A 136 18.55 14.61 -28.52
CA THR A 136 17.94 15.56 -29.45
C THR A 136 17.68 16.88 -28.72
N PRO A 137 18.32 18.00 -29.11
CA PRO A 137 18.01 19.29 -28.54
C PRO A 137 16.61 19.72 -28.94
N ILE A 138 15.84 20.23 -27.97
CA ILE A 138 14.54 20.82 -28.25
C ILE A 138 14.75 22.30 -28.41
N PRO A 139 14.51 22.87 -29.60
CA PRO A 139 14.62 24.31 -29.82
C PRO A 139 13.47 24.99 -29.06
N VAL A 140 13.81 25.82 -28.10
CA VAL A 140 12.83 26.63 -27.34
C VAL A 140 13.17 28.09 -27.56
N ILE A 141 12.19 28.86 -27.98
CA ILE A 141 12.32 30.30 -28.14
C ILE A 141 11.90 30.98 -26.82
N HIS A 142 12.83 31.79 -26.31
CA HIS A 142 12.53 32.63 -25.14
C HIS A 142 11.98 33.96 -25.64
N CYS A 143 10.75 34.25 -25.30
CA CYS A 143 10.10 35.52 -25.60
C CYS A 143 9.42 36.08 -24.37
N ASN A 144 9.91 37.21 -23.86
CA ASN A 144 9.33 37.91 -22.70
C ASN A 144 8.98 37.02 -21.49
N ASN A 145 9.93 36.13 -21.10
CA ASN A 145 9.76 35.12 -20.04
C ASN A 145 8.72 34.01 -20.30
N LEU A 146 8.26 33.86 -21.53
CA LEU A 146 7.44 32.75 -21.98
C LEU A 146 8.28 31.78 -22.82
N PHE A 147 7.95 30.51 -22.75
CA PHE A 147 8.54 29.43 -23.55
C PHE A 147 7.52 28.99 -24.61
N TYR A 148 7.95 28.89 -25.85
CA TYR A 148 7.19 28.40 -27.01
C TYR A 148 7.90 27.24 -27.66
#